data_547191521d3bc8966265ac90bb07e924
#
_entry.id   547191521d3bc8966265ac90bb07e924
#
_cell.length_a   1.000
_cell.length_b   1.000
_cell.length_c   1.000
_cell.angle_alpha   90.00
_cell.angle_beta   90.00
_cell.angle_gamma   90.00
#
_symmetry.space_group_name_H-M   'P 1'
#
loop_
_entity.id
_entity.type
_entity.pdbx_description
1 polymer ?
#
loop_
_entity_poly.entity_id
_entity_poly.type
_entity_poly.pdbx_seq_one_letter_code
_entity_poly.pdbx_strand_id
1 'polypeptide(L)' 'MRQTITVLGASGSIGQSTLDVVRRHPDRYQVFALSAARSIDRMLEDIREFQPRYAVMADASAAE' A
#
# COMPACT_ATOMS: atom_id res chain seq x y z
N MET A 1 7.77 -17.96 -7.44
CA MET A 1 7.42 -17.58 -6.06
C MET A 1 7.42 -16.07 -5.94
N ARG A 2 6.37 -15.49 -5.39
CA ARG A 2 6.27 -14.05 -5.23
C ARG A 2 6.97 -13.59 -3.95
N GLN A 3 7.58 -12.42 -4.03
CA GLN A 3 8.09 -11.76 -2.84
C GLN A 3 6.98 -10.94 -2.18
N THR A 4 6.89 -11.04 -0.87
CA THR A 4 5.93 -10.27 -0.09
C THR A 4 6.53 -8.92 0.25
N ILE A 5 5.74 -7.87 0.04
CA ILE A 5 6.20 -6.50 0.25
C ILE A 5 5.24 -5.79 1.20
N THR A 6 5.80 -5.07 2.17
CA THR A 6 5.05 -4.18 3.04
C THR A 6 5.35 -2.75 2.60
N VAL A 7 4.32 -1.98 2.28
CA VAL A 7 4.48 -0.60 1.84
C VAL A 7 4.08 0.33 2.96
N LEU A 8 5.03 1.10 3.46
CA LEU A 8 4.78 2.11 4.46
C LEU A 8 4.59 3.45 3.76
N GLY A 9 3.53 4.16 4.11
CA GLY A 9 3.23 5.42 3.47
C GLY A 9 2.78 5.26 2.04
N ALA A 10 1.79 4.39 1.81
CA ALA A 10 1.32 4.08 0.46
C ALA A 10 0.79 5.30 -0.29
N SER A 11 0.33 6.32 0.43
CA SER A 11 -0.17 7.55 -0.19
C SER A 11 0.95 8.53 -0.57
N GLY A 12 2.19 8.29 -0.13
CA GLY A 12 3.33 9.13 -0.48
C GLY A 12 3.91 8.77 -1.84
N SER A 13 4.79 9.62 -2.36
CA SER A 13 5.35 9.42 -3.70
C SER A 13 6.21 8.15 -3.76
N ILE A 14 6.97 7.85 -2.72
CA ILE A 14 7.79 6.63 -2.70
C ILE A 14 6.90 5.39 -2.64
N GLY A 15 5.85 5.44 -1.81
CA GLY A 15 4.91 4.34 -1.72
C GLY A 15 4.20 4.07 -3.02
N GLN A 16 3.79 5.13 -3.72
CA GLN A 16 3.13 4.99 -5.02
C GLN A 16 4.08 4.43 -6.06
N SER A 17 5.34 4.83 -6.04
CA SER A 17 6.34 4.28 -6.94
C SER A 17 6.55 2.79 -6.69
N THR A 18 6.58 2.39 -5.43
CA THR A 18 6.71 0.97 -5.07
C THR A 18 5.52 0.17 -5.57
N LEU A 19 4.31 0.70 -5.37
CA LEU A 19 3.10 0.02 -5.84
C LEU A 19 3.07 -0.07 -7.35
N ASP A 20 3.60 0.93 -8.05
CA ASP A 20 3.68 0.90 -9.49
C ASP A 20 4.57 -0.25 -9.99
N VAL A 21 5.68 -0.48 -9.31
CA VAL A 21 6.55 -1.62 -9.62
C VAL A 21 5.81 -2.93 -9.41
N VAL A 22 5.07 -3.06 -8.32
CA VAL A 22 4.30 -4.26 -8.03
C VAL A 22 3.24 -4.47 -9.11
N ARG A 23 2.58 -3.39 -9.51
CA ARG A 23 1.54 -3.46 -10.53
C ARG A 23 2.08 -3.96 -11.86
N ARG A 24 3.31 -3.59 -12.20
CA ARG A 24 3.96 -4.02 -13.44
C ARG A 24 4.45 -5.46 -13.39
N HIS A 25 4.66 -5.98 -12.19
CA HIS A 25 5.21 -7.32 -12.02
C HIS A 25 4.39 -8.13 -11.02
N PRO A 26 3.10 -8.37 -11.31
CA PRO A 26 2.21 -9.04 -10.35
C PRO A 26 2.58 -10.50 -10.11
N ASP A 27 3.33 -11.09 -11.02
CA ASP A 27 3.81 -12.46 -10.88
C ASP A 27 5.04 -12.57 -9.98
N ARG A 28 5.71 -11.46 -9.73
CA ARG A 28 6.93 -11.41 -8.92
C ARG A 28 6.69 -10.90 -7.50
N TYR A 29 5.74 -9.99 -7.35
CA TYR A 29 5.55 -9.28 -6.09
C TYR A 29 4.10 -9.37 -5.64
N GLN A 30 3.94 -9.45 -4.34
CA GLN A 30 2.63 -9.46 -3.72
C GLN A 30 2.68 -8.50 -2.54
N VAL A 31 1.68 -7.63 -2.45
CA VAL A 31 1.60 -6.69 -1.33
C VAL A 31 1.00 -7.42 -0.14
N PHE A 32 1.79 -7.53 0.91
CA PHE A 32 1.35 -8.17 2.15
C PHE A 32 0.61 -7.18 3.03
N ALA A 33 1.14 -5.97 3.16
CA ALA A 33 0.55 -4.96 4.03
C ALA A 33 0.76 -3.58 3.45
N LEU A 34 -0.21 -2.71 3.66
CA LEU A 34 -0.14 -1.32 3.29
C LEU A 34 -0.38 -0.47 4.52
N SER A 35 0.35 0.63 4.65
CA SER A 35 0.01 1.63 5.65
C SER A 35 -0.01 3.00 4.99
N ALA A 36 -0.92 3.84 5.43
CA ALA A 36 -1.04 5.20 4.92
C ALA A 36 -1.50 6.10 6.05
N ALA A 37 -1.06 7.35 6.01
CA ALA A 37 -1.43 8.35 7.00
C ALA A 37 -2.52 9.28 6.52
N ARG A 38 -2.77 9.31 5.22
CA ARG A 38 -3.73 10.23 4.61
C ARG A 38 -4.39 9.54 3.42
N SER A 39 -5.38 10.22 2.84
CA SER A 39 -6.00 9.81 1.58
C SER A 39 -6.66 8.44 1.67
N ILE A 40 -7.71 8.39 2.48
CA ILE A 40 -8.48 7.16 2.67
C ILE A 40 -8.98 6.61 1.33
N ASP A 41 -9.44 7.49 0.43
CA ASP A 41 -9.95 7.06 -0.87
C ASP A 41 -8.88 6.35 -1.67
N ARG A 42 -7.67 6.91 -1.67
CA ARG A 42 -6.54 6.30 -2.36
C ARG A 42 -6.17 4.95 -1.76
N MET A 43 -6.21 4.89 -0.43
CA MET A 43 -5.93 3.66 0.28
C MET A 43 -6.92 2.57 -0.09
N LEU A 44 -8.20 2.92 -0.20
CA LEU A 44 -9.22 1.97 -0.59
C LEU A 44 -9.01 1.46 -2.01
N GLU A 45 -8.59 2.33 -2.92
CA GLU A 45 -8.27 1.90 -4.28
C GLU A 45 -7.10 0.92 -4.29
N ASP A 46 -6.06 1.21 -3.51
CA ASP A 46 -4.91 0.34 -3.42
C ASP A 46 -5.28 -1.01 -2.82
N ILE A 47 -6.13 -1.01 -1.80
CA ILE A 47 -6.61 -2.24 -1.19
C ILE A 47 -7.36 -3.10 -2.21
N ARG A 48 -8.20 -2.48 -3.01
CA ARG A 48 -8.95 -3.21 -4.03
C ARG A 48 -8.04 -3.78 -5.10
N GLU A 49 -7.03 -3.02 -5.49
CA GLU A 49 -6.15 -3.43 -6.57
C GLU A 49 -5.18 -4.52 -6.13
N PHE A 50 -4.55 -4.35 -4.98
CA PHE A 50 -3.48 -5.23 -4.54
C PHE A 50 -3.93 -6.30 -3.56
N GLN A 51 -5.09 -6.14 -2.95
CA GLN A 51 -5.66 -7.08 -2.00
C GLN A 51 -4.65 -7.51 -0.93
N PRO A 52 -4.09 -6.55 -0.19
CA PRO A 52 -3.12 -6.88 0.85
C PRO A 52 -3.78 -7.63 1.99
N ARG A 53 -2.98 -8.41 2.69
CA ARG A 53 -3.50 -9.13 3.85
C ARG A 53 -3.84 -8.18 5.00
N TYR A 54 -3.07 -7.10 5.13
CA TYR A 54 -3.29 -6.11 6.17
C TYR A 54 -3.26 -4.72 5.57
N ALA A 55 -4.11 -3.86 6.08
CA ALA A 55 -4.12 -2.45 5.72
C ALA A 55 -4.26 -1.64 7.00
N VAL A 56 -3.36 -0.70 7.21
CA VAL A 56 -3.34 0.12 8.42
C VAL A 56 -3.41 1.58 8.03
N MET A 57 -4.35 2.29 8.65
CA MET A 57 -4.42 3.74 8.52
C MET A 57 -3.80 4.36 9.76
N ALA A 58 -2.64 4.94 9.60
CA ALA A 58 -1.98 5.69 10.67
C ALA A 58 -2.38 7.16 10.53
N ASP A 59 -3.54 7.50 11.01
CA ASP A 59 -4.07 8.85 10.88
C ASP A 59 -3.37 9.79 11.86
N ALA A 60 -2.52 10.63 11.32
CA ALA A 60 -1.76 11.57 12.15
C ALA A 60 -2.67 12.57 12.86
N SER A 61 -3.79 12.94 12.26
CA SER A 61 -4.70 13.87 12.90
C SER A 61 -5.43 13.24 14.08
N ALA A 62 -5.65 11.94 14.03
CA ALA A 62 -6.27 11.23 15.13
C ALA A 62 -5.31 11.06 16.32
N ALA A 63 -4.02 11.14 16.07
CA ALA A 63 -3.01 10.98 17.10
C ALA A 63 -2.76 12.28 17.88
N GLU A 64 -3.27 13.38 17.44
CA GLU A 64 -3.08 14.67 18.09
C GLU A 64 -4.04 14.90 19.25
#